data_dcb8bb8c8069fdf6e7d7bc2aa6839278
#
_entry.id   dcb8bb8c8069fdf6e7d7bc2aa6839278
#
_cell.length_a   1.000
_cell.length_b   1.000
_cell.length_c   1.000
_cell.angle_alpha   90.00
_cell.angle_beta   90.00
_cell.angle_gamma   90.00
#
_symmetry.space_group_name_H-M   'P 1'
#
loop_
_entity.id
_entity.type
_entity.pdbx_description
1 polymer ?
#
loop_
_entity_poly.entity_id
_entity_poly.type
_entity_poly.pdbx_seq_one_letter_code
_entity_poly.pdbx_strand_id
1 'polypeptide(L)'
;RGMYNTNELLLLGQNQDDVILKEIKKEFDNNDVVNMQYTSGTEGFPKGVMLTSRNILNDGYYIGENMNFSEEDRLCIQVPLFHCFGSVLGVMAVITHGSTIVMLEEFDPLLALSAIQKEKCTAIHGVPTMFIAKLTHPMFDMFDMSSLRTGIMAGSTCPVETMKEVIDKMNMTEITSVYGLTEASPGMTQTNAADTFEKKVNTVGTPFPNVEVKLIDPDTGEDITEVGKKGEIVCRGFNVMKGYYKNTEKKKEVIEDDGFLHSGDLATIDEDG
;
A
#
# COMPACT_ATOMS: atom_id res chain seq x y z
N ARG A 1 1.25 -3.71 -32.97
CA ARG A 1 1.05 -2.33 -33.44
C ARG A 1 0.53 -1.52 -32.27
N GLY A 2 1.13 -0.33 -32.02
CA GLY A 2 0.73 0.54 -30.92
C GLY A 2 1.48 0.32 -29.60
N MET A 3 2.53 -0.45 -29.57
CA MET A 3 3.47 -0.54 -28.43
C MET A 3 4.77 0.16 -28.78
N TYR A 4 5.27 0.95 -27.83
CA TYR A 4 6.56 1.63 -27.91
C TYR A 4 7.44 1.14 -26.75
N ASN A 5 8.73 0.99 -26.99
CA ASN A 5 9.67 0.81 -25.90
C ASN A 5 10.04 2.17 -25.28
N THR A 6 10.66 2.16 -24.10
CA THR A 6 11.00 3.40 -23.37
C THR A 6 11.88 4.35 -24.19
N ASN A 7 12.86 3.83 -24.96
CA ASN A 7 13.74 4.67 -25.76
C ASN A 7 13.00 5.34 -26.93
N GLU A 8 12.05 4.63 -27.54
CA GLU A 8 11.19 5.22 -28.59
C GLU A 8 10.32 6.33 -28.02
N LEU A 9 9.75 6.16 -26.80
CA LEU A 9 8.97 7.20 -26.13
C LEU A 9 9.84 8.44 -25.83
N LEU A 10 11.06 8.25 -25.36
CA LEU A 10 12.00 9.35 -25.08
C LEU A 10 12.33 10.13 -26.37
N LEU A 11 12.57 9.42 -27.48
CA LEU A 11 12.82 10.05 -28.78
C LEU A 11 11.61 10.84 -29.30
N LEU A 12 10.40 10.29 -29.17
CA LEU A 12 9.17 10.99 -29.52
C LEU A 12 8.96 12.24 -28.65
N GLY A 13 9.29 12.15 -27.36
CA GLY A 13 9.19 13.27 -26.41
C GLY A 13 10.10 14.44 -26.74
N GLN A 14 11.29 14.20 -27.30
CA GLN A 14 12.25 15.26 -27.66
C GLN A 14 11.71 16.27 -28.67
N ASN A 15 10.72 15.90 -29.47
CA ASN A 15 10.13 16.75 -30.52
C ASN A 15 8.75 17.30 -30.12
N GLN A 16 8.35 17.17 -28.87
CA GLN A 16 7.07 17.70 -28.36
C GLN A 16 7.24 19.16 -27.92
N ASP A 17 6.20 19.97 -28.19
CA ASP A 17 6.17 21.35 -27.74
C ASP A 17 5.73 21.42 -26.25
N ASP A 18 6.51 22.09 -25.43
CA ASP A 18 6.20 22.35 -24.03
C ASP A 18 4.88 23.10 -23.82
N VAL A 19 4.40 23.82 -24.82
CA VAL A 19 3.11 24.52 -24.80
C VAL A 19 1.97 23.52 -24.69
N ILE A 20 2.01 22.44 -25.49
CA ILE A 20 0.99 21.37 -25.43
C ILE A 20 0.93 20.75 -24.04
N LEU A 21 2.08 20.43 -23.44
CA LEU A 21 2.15 19.88 -22.11
C LEU A 21 1.58 20.85 -21.04
N LYS A 22 1.85 22.15 -21.18
CA LYS A 22 1.29 23.18 -20.29
C LYS A 22 -0.22 23.29 -20.41
N GLU A 23 -0.78 23.18 -21.61
CA GLU A 23 -2.24 23.19 -21.81
C GLU A 23 -2.89 21.94 -21.20
N ILE A 24 -2.37 20.74 -21.43
CA ILE A 24 -2.85 19.50 -20.84
C ILE A 24 -2.83 19.59 -19.30
N LYS A 25 -1.75 20.15 -18.71
CA LYS A 25 -1.65 20.31 -17.26
C LYS A 25 -2.72 21.24 -16.66
N LYS A 26 -3.24 22.20 -17.42
CA LYS A 26 -4.32 23.10 -16.96
C LYS A 26 -5.68 22.40 -16.87
N GLU A 27 -5.89 21.38 -17.70
CA GLU A 27 -7.13 20.60 -17.77
C GLU A 27 -7.14 19.44 -16.79
N PHE A 28 -5.99 19.11 -16.21
CA PHE A 28 -5.85 17.98 -15.28
C PHE A 28 -6.54 18.27 -13.96
N ASP A 29 -7.46 17.37 -13.57
CA ASP A 29 -8.14 17.38 -12.27
C ASP A 29 -7.59 16.26 -11.36
N ASN A 30 -7.47 16.52 -10.06
CA ASN A 30 -6.98 15.53 -9.11
C ASN A 30 -7.91 14.31 -8.94
N ASN A 31 -9.15 14.42 -9.42
CA ASN A 31 -10.11 13.32 -9.48
C ASN A 31 -10.12 12.60 -10.84
N ASP A 32 -9.19 12.94 -11.74
CA ASP A 32 -9.00 12.15 -12.96
C ASP A 32 -8.39 10.79 -12.62
N VAL A 33 -8.87 9.76 -13.35
CA VAL A 33 -8.34 8.41 -13.21
C VAL A 33 -6.96 8.34 -13.85
N VAL A 34 -5.95 8.07 -13.01
CA VAL A 34 -4.54 7.98 -13.44
C VAL A 34 -3.97 6.58 -13.30
N ASN A 35 -4.66 5.71 -12.58
CA ASN A 35 -4.22 4.34 -12.35
C ASN A 35 -5.41 3.40 -12.44
N MET A 36 -5.19 2.21 -13.02
CA MET A 36 -6.18 1.14 -13.07
C MET A 36 -5.53 -0.15 -12.59
N GLN A 37 -6.03 -0.68 -11.48
CA GLN A 37 -5.56 -1.93 -10.89
C GLN A 37 -6.60 -3.03 -11.12
N TYR A 38 -6.17 -4.18 -11.63
CA TYR A 38 -7.05 -5.32 -11.81
C TYR A 38 -7.00 -6.24 -10.59
N THR A 39 -8.19 -6.51 -10.02
CA THR A 39 -8.33 -7.46 -8.92
C THR A 39 -8.93 -8.76 -9.44
N SER A 40 -8.49 -9.89 -8.87
CA SER A 40 -9.14 -11.18 -9.08
C SER A 40 -10.47 -11.18 -8.32
N GLY A 41 -11.54 -10.82 -8.99
CA GLY A 41 -12.89 -10.90 -8.39
C GLY A 41 -13.22 -12.34 -7.96
N THR A 42 -13.85 -12.50 -6.80
CA THR A 42 -14.33 -13.79 -6.27
C THR A 42 -15.38 -14.44 -7.18
N GLU A 43 -15.98 -13.70 -8.11
CA GLU A 43 -17.11 -14.11 -8.95
C GLU A 43 -16.80 -14.09 -10.47
N GLY A 44 -15.56 -14.34 -10.89
CA GLY A 44 -15.26 -14.50 -12.33
C GLY A 44 -14.19 -13.57 -12.90
N PHE A 45 -14.54 -12.66 -13.83
CA PHE A 45 -13.56 -11.83 -14.54
C PHE A 45 -12.91 -10.78 -13.64
N PRO A 46 -11.62 -10.47 -13.84
CA PRO A 46 -10.93 -9.42 -13.13
C PRO A 46 -11.64 -8.06 -13.28
N LYS A 47 -11.76 -7.33 -12.18
CA LYS A 47 -12.36 -5.99 -12.13
C LYS A 47 -11.28 -4.91 -12.20
N GLY A 48 -11.42 -3.94 -13.09
CA GLY A 48 -10.52 -2.80 -13.18
C GLY A 48 -10.91 -1.71 -12.19
N VAL A 49 -10.22 -1.63 -11.07
CA VAL A 49 -10.40 -0.58 -10.05
C VAL A 49 -9.79 0.72 -10.56
N MET A 50 -10.58 1.79 -10.64
CA MET A 50 -10.15 3.10 -11.14
C MET A 50 -9.73 3.99 -9.97
N LEU A 51 -8.45 4.33 -9.93
CA LEU A 51 -7.85 5.18 -8.90
C LEU A 51 -7.45 6.55 -9.48
N THR A 52 -7.73 7.59 -8.71
CA THR A 52 -7.42 8.98 -9.09
C THR A 52 -6.08 9.42 -8.49
N SER A 53 -5.55 10.56 -8.96
CA SER A 53 -4.36 11.18 -8.35
C SER A 53 -4.59 11.46 -6.87
N ARG A 54 -5.79 11.96 -6.51
CA ARG A 54 -6.17 12.21 -5.12
C ARG A 54 -6.09 10.96 -4.26
N ASN A 55 -6.55 9.82 -4.79
CA ASN A 55 -6.46 8.56 -4.08
C ASN A 55 -5.01 8.18 -3.77
N ILE A 56 -4.23 7.95 -4.83
CA ILE A 56 -2.90 7.33 -4.71
C ILE A 56 -1.84 8.22 -4.06
N LEU A 57 -1.93 9.55 -4.26
CA LEU A 57 -0.97 10.49 -3.66
C LEU A 57 -1.20 10.66 -2.17
N ASN A 58 -2.47 10.82 -1.74
CA ASN A 58 -2.75 10.94 -0.30
C ASN A 58 -2.47 9.62 0.43
N ASP A 59 -2.80 8.49 -0.19
CA ASP A 59 -2.51 7.18 0.40
C ASP A 59 -0.99 6.99 0.57
N GLY A 60 -0.21 7.21 -0.48
CA GLY A 60 1.25 7.17 -0.40
C GLY A 60 1.84 8.13 0.62
N TYR A 61 1.26 9.34 0.75
CA TYR A 61 1.70 10.31 1.75
C TYR A 61 1.50 9.80 3.18
N TYR A 62 0.29 9.38 3.55
CA TYR A 62 0.05 8.90 4.91
C TYR A 62 0.77 7.60 5.24
N ILE A 63 0.97 6.73 4.25
CA ILE A 63 1.81 5.53 4.38
C ILE A 63 3.24 5.92 4.78
N GLY A 64 3.83 6.88 4.10
CA GLY A 64 5.19 7.34 4.42
C GLY A 64 5.28 8.06 5.77
N GLU A 65 4.30 8.91 6.10
CA GLU A 65 4.22 9.56 7.42
C GLU A 65 4.22 8.53 8.56
N ASN A 66 3.40 7.48 8.48
CA ASN A 66 3.33 6.44 9.52
C ASN A 66 4.61 5.60 9.64
N MET A 67 5.46 5.58 8.60
CA MET A 67 6.78 4.96 8.62
C MET A 67 7.91 5.94 8.98
N ASN A 68 7.60 7.20 9.27
CA ASN A 68 8.57 8.28 9.46
C ASN A 68 9.53 8.42 8.27
N PHE A 69 9.03 8.34 7.03
CA PHE A 69 9.85 8.51 5.84
C PHE A 69 10.36 9.94 5.71
N SER A 70 11.59 10.06 5.21
CA SER A 70 12.27 11.29 4.90
C SER A 70 13.06 11.16 3.59
N GLU A 71 13.67 12.24 3.13
CA GLU A 71 14.55 12.24 1.94
C GLU A 71 15.81 11.39 2.12
N GLU A 72 16.19 11.03 3.35
CA GLU A 72 17.31 10.15 3.65
C GLU A 72 16.98 8.67 3.47
N ASP A 73 15.70 8.32 3.40
CA ASP A 73 15.28 6.93 3.32
C ASP A 73 15.49 6.33 1.92
N ARG A 74 15.75 5.03 1.93
CA ARG A 74 16.00 4.22 0.74
C ARG A 74 15.14 2.96 0.81
N LEU A 75 14.03 2.94 0.05
CA LEU A 75 13.11 1.80 0.04
C LEU A 75 13.53 0.77 -1.01
N CYS A 76 13.80 -0.47 -0.56
CA CYS A 76 13.94 -1.61 -1.46
C CYS A 76 12.55 -2.13 -1.87
N ILE A 77 12.16 -1.88 -3.12
CA ILE A 77 10.90 -2.36 -3.70
C ILE A 77 11.13 -3.72 -4.34
N GLN A 78 10.59 -4.75 -3.70
CA GLN A 78 10.63 -6.15 -4.14
C GLN A 78 9.23 -6.69 -4.46
N VAL A 79 8.19 -5.91 -4.17
CA VAL A 79 6.79 -6.24 -4.47
C VAL A 79 6.39 -5.74 -5.86
N PRO A 80 5.46 -6.43 -6.57
CA PRO A 80 5.13 -6.09 -7.94
C PRO A 80 4.52 -4.70 -8.10
N LEU A 81 4.96 -3.93 -9.10
CA LEU A 81 4.42 -2.59 -9.40
C LEU A 81 3.03 -2.61 -10.04
N PHE A 82 2.60 -3.75 -10.59
CA PHE A 82 1.23 -3.91 -11.10
C PHE A 82 0.21 -4.13 -9.98
N HIS A 83 0.66 -4.18 -8.72
CA HIS A 83 -0.17 -4.23 -7.52
C HIS A 83 -0.01 -2.95 -6.72
N CYS A 84 -1.09 -2.47 -6.07
CA CYS A 84 -1.07 -1.26 -5.24
C CYS A 84 0.01 -1.29 -4.15
N PHE A 85 0.36 -2.47 -3.65
CA PHE A 85 1.44 -2.61 -2.68
C PHE A 85 2.77 -2.04 -3.21
N GLY A 86 3.12 -2.35 -4.46
CA GLY A 86 4.33 -1.79 -5.08
C GLY A 86 4.15 -0.37 -5.57
N SER A 87 3.07 -0.10 -6.31
CA SER A 87 2.87 1.20 -6.97
C SER A 87 2.46 2.32 -6.01
N VAL A 88 1.63 2.06 -5.02
CA VAL A 88 1.14 3.09 -4.09
C VAL A 88 1.91 3.06 -2.77
N LEU A 89 1.86 1.94 -2.02
CA LEU A 89 2.56 1.85 -0.73
C LEU A 89 4.08 1.96 -0.89
N GLY A 90 4.63 1.58 -2.05
CA GLY A 90 6.05 1.74 -2.37
C GLY A 90 6.35 3.05 -3.09
N VAL A 91 6.02 3.12 -4.39
CA VAL A 91 6.45 4.24 -5.25
C VAL A 91 5.88 5.59 -4.80
N MET A 92 4.56 5.68 -4.51
CA MET A 92 3.98 6.97 -4.11
C MET A 92 4.47 7.41 -2.72
N ALA A 93 4.64 6.48 -1.76
CA ALA A 93 5.21 6.83 -0.45
C ALA A 93 6.62 7.42 -0.57
N VAL A 94 7.47 6.85 -1.44
CA VAL A 94 8.82 7.38 -1.69
C VAL A 94 8.76 8.75 -2.37
N ILE A 95 7.93 8.92 -3.42
CA ILE A 95 7.82 10.18 -4.15
C ILE A 95 7.34 11.32 -3.26
N THR A 96 6.34 11.08 -2.42
CA THR A 96 5.76 12.10 -1.54
C THR A 96 6.72 12.56 -0.43
N HIS A 97 7.73 11.78 -0.11
CA HIS A 97 8.73 12.08 0.94
C HIS A 97 10.13 12.40 0.38
N GLY A 98 10.29 12.42 -0.95
CA GLY A 98 11.59 12.68 -1.58
C GLY A 98 12.63 11.60 -1.33
N SER A 99 12.20 10.41 -0.90
CA SER A 99 13.07 9.27 -0.59
C SER A 99 13.64 8.62 -1.85
N THR A 100 14.53 7.65 -1.70
CA THR A 100 15.14 6.91 -2.81
C THR A 100 14.47 5.56 -3.05
N ILE A 101 14.20 5.23 -4.31
CA ILE A 101 13.75 3.88 -4.73
C ILE A 101 14.97 3.03 -5.10
N VAL A 102 15.08 1.85 -4.48
CA VAL A 102 15.96 0.75 -4.89
C VAL A 102 15.06 -0.37 -5.40
N MET A 103 15.02 -0.58 -6.71
CA MET A 103 14.05 -1.47 -7.34
C MET A 103 14.69 -2.80 -7.73
N LEU A 104 14.03 -3.91 -7.37
CA LEU A 104 14.34 -5.23 -7.89
C LEU A 104 13.42 -5.56 -9.07
N GLU A 105 13.95 -6.20 -10.10
CA GLU A 105 13.17 -6.63 -11.26
C GLU A 105 12.15 -7.70 -10.87
N GLU A 106 12.56 -8.62 -10.00
CA GLU A 106 11.72 -9.67 -9.44
C GLU A 106 12.13 -9.97 -7.99
N PHE A 107 11.24 -10.61 -7.24
CA PHE A 107 11.58 -11.05 -5.90
C PHE A 107 12.48 -12.30 -5.94
N ASP A 108 13.69 -12.12 -5.46
CA ASP A 108 14.61 -13.20 -5.08
C ASP A 108 15.20 -12.85 -3.71
N PRO A 109 15.18 -13.75 -2.71
CA PRO A 109 15.63 -13.44 -1.37
C PRO A 109 17.11 -13.05 -1.30
N LEU A 110 17.98 -13.67 -2.10
CA LEU A 110 19.40 -13.38 -2.13
C LEU A 110 19.69 -12.01 -2.77
N LEU A 111 19.00 -11.70 -3.88
CA LEU A 111 19.09 -10.38 -4.51
C LEU A 111 18.58 -9.29 -3.57
N ALA A 112 17.49 -9.54 -2.84
CA ALA A 112 16.96 -8.60 -1.87
C ALA A 112 17.96 -8.32 -0.72
N LEU A 113 18.53 -9.36 -0.11
CA LEU A 113 19.57 -9.24 0.92
C LEU A 113 20.79 -8.47 0.41
N SER A 114 21.26 -8.79 -0.80
CA SER A 114 22.38 -8.10 -1.45
C SER A 114 22.09 -6.62 -1.72
N ALA A 115 20.89 -6.31 -2.23
CA ALA A 115 20.48 -4.94 -2.51
C ALA A 115 20.39 -4.11 -1.23
N ILE A 116 19.79 -4.67 -0.16
CA ILE A 116 19.70 -4.00 1.15
C ILE A 116 21.10 -3.60 1.64
N GLN A 117 22.03 -4.53 1.68
CA GLN A 117 23.39 -4.25 2.13
C GLN A 117 24.13 -3.27 1.22
N LYS A 118 24.09 -3.52 -0.10
CA LYS A 118 24.86 -2.73 -1.08
C LYS A 118 24.38 -1.29 -1.16
N GLU A 119 23.07 -1.11 -1.22
CA GLU A 119 22.42 0.19 -1.40
C GLU A 119 22.12 0.87 -0.05
N LYS A 120 22.44 0.23 1.08
CA LYS A 120 22.14 0.72 2.42
C LYS A 120 20.66 1.09 2.57
N CYS A 121 19.77 0.17 2.15
CA CYS A 121 18.35 0.40 2.24
C CYS A 121 17.93 0.55 3.70
N THR A 122 17.07 1.54 3.96
CA THR A 122 16.52 1.82 5.30
C THR A 122 15.14 1.21 5.49
N ALA A 123 14.49 0.85 4.40
CA ALA A 123 13.14 0.29 4.39
C ALA A 123 12.98 -0.83 3.36
N ILE A 124 12.06 -1.76 3.68
CA ILE A 124 11.66 -2.84 2.77
C ILE A 124 10.19 -3.19 2.98
N HIS A 125 9.46 -3.38 1.88
CA HIS A 125 8.07 -3.85 1.91
C HIS A 125 7.99 -5.31 1.48
N GLY A 126 7.05 -6.05 2.07
CA GLY A 126 6.82 -7.43 1.65
C GLY A 126 5.62 -8.08 2.31
N VAL A 127 5.19 -9.19 1.73
CA VAL A 127 4.26 -10.11 2.38
C VAL A 127 5.05 -11.02 3.35
N PRO A 128 4.41 -11.62 4.38
CA PRO A 128 5.12 -12.44 5.37
C PRO A 128 6.04 -13.50 4.76
N THR A 129 5.61 -14.17 3.69
CA THR A 129 6.42 -15.20 3.01
C THR A 129 7.73 -14.66 2.42
N MET A 130 7.78 -13.41 1.99
CA MET A 130 9.01 -12.76 1.51
C MET A 130 10.00 -12.50 2.64
N PHE A 131 9.52 -12.15 3.84
CA PHE A 131 10.36 -12.02 5.03
C PHE A 131 10.89 -13.37 5.49
N ILE A 132 10.02 -14.38 5.58
CA ILE A 132 10.41 -15.76 5.91
C ILE A 132 11.48 -16.27 4.95
N ALA A 133 11.30 -16.09 3.64
CA ALA A 133 12.26 -16.54 2.64
C ALA A 133 13.66 -15.91 2.81
N LYS A 134 13.73 -14.64 3.24
CA LYS A 134 15.01 -13.97 3.56
C LYS A 134 15.60 -14.49 4.88
N LEU A 135 14.79 -14.57 5.94
CA LEU A 135 15.24 -15.00 7.27
C LEU A 135 15.73 -16.45 7.29
N THR A 136 15.12 -17.32 6.46
CA THR A 136 15.51 -18.74 6.37
C THR A 136 16.57 -19.02 5.29
N HIS A 137 17.00 -17.98 4.55
CA HIS A 137 18.01 -18.16 3.51
C HIS A 137 19.37 -18.59 4.11
N PRO A 138 20.03 -19.64 3.61
CA PRO A 138 21.28 -20.16 4.17
C PRO A 138 22.41 -19.11 4.30
N MET A 139 22.36 -18.08 3.47
CA MET A 139 23.36 -17.00 3.48
C MET A 139 22.90 -15.76 4.25
N PHE A 140 21.77 -15.80 4.97
CA PHE A 140 21.24 -14.61 5.64
C PHE A 140 22.27 -13.94 6.55
N ASP A 141 22.96 -14.70 7.39
CA ASP A 141 23.94 -14.21 8.34
C ASP A 141 25.19 -13.59 7.70
N MET A 142 25.35 -13.71 6.38
CA MET A 142 26.45 -13.09 5.62
C MET A 142 26.16 -11.66 5.21
N PHE A 143 24.93 -11.16 5.40
CA PHE A 143 24.51 -9.84 5.00
C PHE A 143 24.31 -8.91 6.20
N ASP A 144 24.73 -7.66 6.03
CA ASP A 144 24.51 -6.60 7.02
C ASP A 144 23.15 -5.95 6.80
N MET A 145 22.23 -6.19 7.75
CA MET A 145 20.88 -5.61 7.76
C MET A 145 20.76 -4.37 8.63
N SER A 146 21.86 -3.87 9.20
CA SER A 146 21.86 -2.79 10.20
C SER A 146 21.35 -1.45 9.67
N SER A 147 21.31 -1.25 8.35
CA SER A 147 20.75 -0.03 7.73
C SER A 147 19.23 0.01 7.73
N LEU A 148 18.56 -1.15 7.83
CA LEU A 148 17.11 -1.20 7.89
C LEU A 148 16.61 -0.62 9.22
N ARG A 149 15.45 0.05 9.17
CA ARG A 149 14.72 0.52 10.35
C ARG A 149 13.21 0.30 10.24
N THR A 150 12.63 0.42 9.05
CA THR A 150 11.18 0.48 8.83
C THR A 150 10.75 -0.28 7.57
N GLY A 151 9.46 -0.29 7.31
CA GLY A 151 8.84 -0.91 6.15
C GLY A 151 7.45 -1.43 6.48
N ILE A 152 6.87 -2.18 5.54
CA ILE A 152 5.52 -2.73 5.69
C ILE A 152 5.56 -4.25 5.55
N MET A 153 4.92 -4.93 6.52
CA MET A 153 4.50 -6.32 6.37
C MET A 153 2.97 -6.35 6.27
N ALA A 154 2.44 -6.72 5.11
CA ALA A 154 1.01 -6.70 4.83
C ALA A 154 0.61 -7.72 3.75
N GLY A 155 -0.66 -7.69 3.31
CA GLY A 155 -1.20 -8.56 2.25
C GLY A 155 -1.71 -9.92 2.74
N SER A 156 -1.50 -10.24 4.00
CA SER A 156 -2.09 -11.36 4.75
C SER A 156 -1.87 -11.14 6.24
N THR A 157 -2.45 -11.99 7.08
CA THR A 157 -2.16 -11.98 8.53
C THR A 157 -0.66 -12.07 8.77
N CYS A 158 -0.10 -11.13 9.54
CA CYS A 158 1.32 -11.09 9.88
C CYS A 158 1.59 -12.01 11.07
N PRO A 159 2.39 -13.11 10.90
CA PRO A 159 2.69 -14.00 12.01
C PRO A 159 3.54 -13.29 13.06
N VAL A 160 3.15 -13.37 14.32
CA VAL A 160 3.83 -12.72 15.47
C VAL A 160 5.32 -13.07 15.51
N GLU A 161 5.65 -14.35 15.38
CA GLU A 161 7.04 -14.81 15.40
C GLU A 161 7.87 -14.25 14.23
N THR A 162 7.28 -14.17 13.02
CA THR A 162 7.97 -13.57 11.87
C THR A 162 8.22 -12.08 12.10
N MET A 163 7.24 -11.36 12.64
CA MET A 163 7.38 -9.94 12.97
C MET A 163 8.51 -9.73 13.99
N LYS A 164 8.57 -10.57 15.02
CA LYS A 164 9.63 -10.55 16.03
C LYS A 164 11.01 -10.80 15.41
N GLU A 165 11.14 -11.85 14.59
CA GLU A 165 12.41 -12.14 13.91
C GLU A 165 12.86 -11.01 12.97
N VAL A 166 11.94 -10.34 12.28
CA VAL A 166 12.25 -9.20 11.43
C VAL A 166 12.77 -8.01 12.26
N ILE A 167 12.17 -7.75 13.41
CA ILE A 167 12.66 -6.73 14.34
C ILE A 167 14.05 -7.08 14.87
N ASP A 168 14.21 -8.30 15.37
CA ASP A 168 15.43 -8.72 16.07
C ASP A 168 16.61 -8.94 15.11
N LYS A 169 16.38 -9.57 13.94
CA LYS A 169 17.45 -10.00 13.02
C LYS A 169 17.66 -9.05 11.83
N MET A 170 16.60 -8.31 11.42
CA MET A 170 16.68 -7.36 10.31
C MET A 170 16.69 -5.91 10.77
N ASN A 171 16.79 -5.64 12.08
CA ASN A 171 16.83 -4.29 12.67
C ASN A 171 15.60 -3.40 12.36
N MET A 172 14.48 -3.99 11.94
CA MET A 172 13.29 -3.23 11.51
C MET A 172 12.39 -2.88 12.71
N THR A 173 12.89 -2.11 13.65
CA THR A 173 12.18 -1.76 14.90
C THR A 173 10.92 -0.91 14.65
N GLU A 174 10.91 -0.16 13.55
CA GLU A 174 9.84 0.72 13.13
C GLU A 174 8.93 0.10 12.05
N ILE A 175 8.98 -1.25 11.88
CA ILE A 175 8.11 -1.94 10.93
C ILE A 175 6.64 -1.67 11.22
N THR A 176 5.81 -1.53 10.19
CA THR A 176 4.37 -1.28 10.28
C THR A 176 3.56 -2.35 9.57
N SER A 177 2.30 -2.47 9.94
CA SER A 177 1.29 -3.27 9.25
C SER A 177 0.24 -2.36 8.63
N VAL A 178 -0.26 -2.72 7.45
CA VAL A 178 -1.29 -1.98 6.71
C VAL A 178 -2.45 -2.92 6.41
N TYR A 179 -3.66 -2.46 6.66
CA TYR A 179 -4.88 -3.13 6.19
C TYR A 179 -5.56 -2.29 5.12
N GLY A 180 -6.10 -2.98 4.15
CA GLY A 180 -6.89 -2.38 3.08
C GLY A 180 -7.04 -3.30 1.87
N LEU A 181 -7.62 -2.76 0.81
CA LEU A 181 -7.90 -3.45 -0.45
C LEU A 181 -7.70 -2.49 -1.62
N THR A 182 -7.57 -3.01 -2.82
CA THR A 182 -7.32 -2.21 -4.03
C THR A 182 -8.36 -1.09 -4.22
N GLU A 183 -9.61 -1.36 -3.88
CA GLU A 183 -10.74 -0.43 -3.92
C GLU A 183 -10.61 0.73 -2.92
N ALA A 184 -9.70 0.60 -1.94
CA ALA A 184 -9.35 1.64 -0.95
C ALA A 184 -7.93 2.25 -1.17
N SER A 185 -7.30 2.06 -2.32
CA SER A 185 -6.13 2.79 -2.85
C SER A 185 -4.70 2.48 -2.36
N PRO A 186 -4.33 1.45 -1.60
CA PRO A 186 -5.12 0.41 -0.99
C PRO A 186 -5.33 0.59 0.52
N GLY A 187 -4.73 1.60 1.18
CA GLY A 187 -4.70 1.71 2.63
C GLY A 187 -5.99 2.25 3.24
N MET A 188 -6.45 1.62 4.30
CA MET A 188 -7.50 2.12 5.18
C MET A 188 -6.94 2.48 6.55
N THR A 189 -6.15 1.56 7.11
CA THR A 189 -5.53 1.69 8.43
C THR A 189 -4.07 1.27 8.37
N GLN A 190 -3.28 1.78 9.29
CA GLN A 190 -1.88 1.41 9.43
C GLN A 190 -1.45 1.56 10.90
N THR A 191 -0.60 0.65 11.38
CA THR A 191 0.13 0.86 12.61
C THR A 191 1.22 1.93 12.39
N ASN A 192 1.58 2.63 13.45
CA ASN A 192 2.62 3.66 13.40
C ASN A 192 4.01 3.09 13.73
N ALA A 193 5.07 3.69 13.20
CA ALA A 193 6.44 3.34 13.52
C ALA A 193 6.73 3.35 15.03
N ALA A 194 6.12 4.26 15.77
CA ALA A 194 6.25 4.42 17.21
C ALA A 194 5.38 3.46 18.06
N ASP A 195 4.48 2.70 17.43
CA ASP A 195 3.61 1.76 18.15
C ASP A 195 4.42 0.66 18.85
N THR A 196 3.86 0.17 19.96
CA THR A 196 4.44 -0.98 20.67
C THR A 196 4.37 -2.23 19.80
N PHE A 197 5.26 -3.20 20.07
CA PHE A 197 5.23 -4.51 19.41
C PHE A 197 3.86 -5.16 19.47
N GLU A 198 3.21 -5.09 20.63
CA GLU A 198 1.89 -5.68 20.85
C GLU A 198 0.82 -5.07 19.91
N LYS A 199 0.80 -3.74 19.74
CA LYS A 199 -0.10 -3.09 18.77
C LYS A 199 0.21 -3.50 17.34
N LYS A 200 1.48 -3.55 16.95
CA LYS A 200 1.91 -3.93 15.60
C LYS A 200 1.51 -5.35 15.19
N VAL A 201 1.41 -6.29 16.14
CA VAL A 201 1.09 -7.70 15.85
C VAL A 201 -0.36 -8.08 16.09
N ASN A 202 -1.08 -7.35 16.94
CA ASN A 202 -2.47 -7.68 17.32
C ASN A 202 -3.51 -6.80 16.62
N THR A 203 -3.10 -5.69 16.00
CA THR A 203 -4.00 -4.77 15.32
C THR A 203 -3.53 -4.45 13.89
N VAL A 204 -4.40 -3.83 13.13
CA VAL A 204 -4.08 -3.25 11.81
C VAL A 204 -3.89 -1.72 11.88
N GLY A 205 -3.75 -1.19 13.10
CA GLY A 205 -3.54 0.21 13.37
C GLY A 205 -4.80 1.06 13.31
N THR A 206 -4.63 2.35 13.16
CA THR A 206 -5.69 3.34 13.14
C THR A 206 -5.98 3.83 11.71
N PRO A 207 -7.19 4.38 11.45
CA PRO A 207 -7.51 4.99 10.17
C PRO A 207 -6.56 6.13 9.80
N PHE A 208 -6.30 6.31 8.50
CA PHE A 208 -5.58 7.49 8.05
C PHE A 208 -6.35 8.78 8.35
N PRO A 209 -5.66 9.90 8.56
CA PRO A 209 -6.33 11.21 8.64
C PRO A 209 -7.22 11.45 7.42
N ASN A 210 -8.45 11.94 7.65
CA ASN A 210 -9.48 12.13 6.62
C ASN A 210 -10.00 10.83 5.95
N VAL A 211 -9.79 9.70 6.58
CA VAL A 211 -10.48 8.44 6.29
C VAL A 211 -11.32 8.07 7.50
N GLU A 212 -12.61 7.94 7.28
CA GLU A 212 -13.55 7.48 8.29
C GLU A 212 -13.68 5.97 8.16
N VAL A 213 -13.49 5.25 9.26
CA VAL A 213 -13.65 3.81 9.33
C VAL A 213 -14.65 3.49 10.43
N LYS A 214 -15.59 2.62 10.16
CA LYS A 214 -16.54 2.10 11.15
C LYS A 214 -16.81 0.63 10.92
N LEU A 215 -17.42 -0.02 11.90
CA LEU A 215 -17.97 -1.36 11.77
C LEU A 215 -19.47 -1.30 11.64
N ILE A 216 -20.02 -2.13 10.76
CA ILE A 216 -21.44 -2.31 10.62
C ILE A 216 -21.83 -3.79 10.80
N ASP A 217 -23.04 -4.03 11.23
CA ASP A 217 -23.62 -5.37 11.23
C ASP A 217 -23.90 -5.76 9.77
N PRO A 218 -23.33 -6.86 9.25
CA PRO A 218 -23.45 -7.21 7.84
C PRO A 218 -24.89 -7.62 7.42
N ASP A 219 -25.74 -7.98 8.38
CA ASP A 219 -27.13 -8.39 8.11
C ASP A 219 -28.11 -7.21 8.16
N THR A 220 -27.88 -6.24 9.05
CA THR A 220 -28.80 -5.11 9.29
C THR A 220 -28.30 -3.79 8.74
N GLY A 221 -26.99 -3.64 8.51
CA GLY A 221 -26.34 -2.38 8.13
C GLY A 221 -26.20 -1.36 9.29
N GLU A 222 -26.58 -1.75 10.52
CA GLU A 222 -26.50 -0.85 11.68
C GLU A 222 -25.06 -0.69 12.17
N ASP A 223 -24.71 0.52 12.60
CA ASP A 223 -23.38 0.81 13.16
C ASP A 223 -23.11 0.02 14.43
N ILE A 224 -21.93 -0.60 14.52
CA ILE A 224 -21.44 -1.28 15.70
C ILE A 224 -20.47 -0.37 16.45
N THR A 225 -20.87 0.07 17.65
CA THR A 225 -20.05 0.93 18.51
C THR A 225 -19.50 0.19 19.74
N GLU A 226 -19.91 -1.07 19.95
CA GLU A 226 -19.46 -1.91 21.08
C GLU A 226 -18.06 -2.45 20.81
N VAL A 227 -17.13 -2.13 21.74
CA VAL A 227 -15.74 -2.61 21.69
C VAL A 227 -15.69 -4.15 21.68
N GLY A 228 -14.87 -4.70 20.78
CA GLY A 228 -14.68 -6.14 20.62
C GLY A 228 -15.80 -6.88 19.88
N LYS A 229 -16.92 -6.21 19.57
CA LYS A 229 -17.96 -6.82 18.75
C LYS A 229 -17.54 -6.87 17.27
N LYS A 230 -17.78 -8.01 16.63
CA LYS A 230 -17.44 -8.20 15.21
C LYS A 230 -18.46 -7.51 14.31
N GLY A 231 -17.95 -6.84 13.27
CA GLY A 231 -18.74 -6.28 12.20
C GLY A 231 -17.95 -6.22 10.91
N GLU A 232 -18.62 -5.90 9.80
CA GLU A 232 -17.95 -5.59 8.55
C GLU A 232 -17.25 -4.24 8.68
N ILE A 233 -15.98 -4.17 8.28
CA ILE A 233 -15.26 -2.90 8.22
C ILE A 233 -15.62 -2.15 6.94
N VAL A 234 -16.08 -0.92 7.08
CA VAL A 234 -16.40 -0.02 5.96
C VAL A 234 -15.62 1.28 6.11
N CYS A 235 -15.26 1.89 4.98
CA CYS A 235 -14.52 3.16 5.01
C CYS A 235 -15.08 4.19 4.04
N ARG A 236 -14.86 5.48 4.39
CA ARG A 236 -15.18 6.63 3.56
C ARG A 236 -14.04 7.64 3.61
N GLY A 237 -13.58 8.14 2.46
CA GLY A 237 -12.52 9.14 2.45
C GLY A 237 -11.89 9.33 1.08
N PHE A 238 -10.72 9.99 1.10
CA PHE A 238 -9.95 10.20 -0.12
C PHE A 238 -9.48 8.89 -0.76
N ASN A 239 -9.38 7.82 0.01
CA ASN A 239 -8.86 6.52 -0.41
C ASN A 239 -9.87 5.70 -1.24
N VAL A 240 -11.16 5.97 -1.14
CA VAL A 240 -12.18 5.20 -1.87
C VAL A 240 -12.06 5.42 -3.36
N MET A 241 -12.02 4.33 -4.13
CA MET A 241 -11.91 4.33 -5.59
C MET A 241 -13.02 5.12 -6.29
N LYS A 242 -12.77 5.56 -7.52
CA LYS A 242 -13.82 6.17 -8.36
C LYS A 242 -14.91 5.18 -8.78
N GLY A 243 -14.56 3.89 -8.83
CA GLY A 243 -15.44 2.77 -9.21
C GLY A 243 -14.72 1.75 -10.05
N TYR A 244 -15.48 0.78 -10.60
CA TYR A 244 -14.94 -0.21 -11.51
C TYR A 244 -15.09 0.24 -12.99
N TYR A 245 -14.04 0.03 -13.78
CA TYR A 245 -14.06 0.36 -15.21
C TYR A 245 -15.16 -0.38 -15.95
N LYS A 246 -16.06 0.40 -16.60
CA LYS A 246 -17.21 -0.11 -17.35
C LYS A 246 -18.16 -1.04 -16.54
N ASN A 247 -18.19 -0.91 -15.21
CA ASN A 247 -19.06 -1.72 -14.35
C ASN A 247 -19.69 -0.86 -13.24
N THR A 248 -20.66 -0.05 -13.62
CA THR A 248 -21.36 0.89 -12.71
C THR A 248 -22.25 0.15 -11.71
N GLU A 249 -22.84 -0.98 -12.12
CA GLU A 249 -23.72 -1.76 -11.23
C GLU A 249 -22.92 -2.34 -10.07
N LYS A 250 -21.74 -2.93 -10.35
CA LYS A 250 -20.89 -3.47 -9.29
C LYS A 250 -20.37 -2.38 -8.34
N LYS A 251 -20.19 -1.13 -8.82
CA LYS A 251 -19.87 -0.01 -7.95
C LYS A 251 -20.96 0.22 -6.90
N LYS A 252 -22.24 0.20 -7.30
CA LYS A 252 -23.37 0.42 -6.40
C LYS A 252 -23.55 -0.68 -5.35
N GLU A 253 -23.02 -1.87 -5.63
CA GLU A 253 -23.06 -2.98 -4.67
C GLU A 253 -22.03 -2.82 -3.54
N VAL A 254 -20.95 -2.08 -3.78
CA VAL A 254 -19.81 -1.98 -2.83
C VAL A 254 -19.60 -0.57 -2.28
N ILE A 255 -20.19 0.46 -2.89
CA ILE A 255 -20.10 1.85 -2.39
C ILE A 255 -21.52 2.37 -2.18
N GLU A 256 -21.84 2.70 -0.94
CA GLU A 256 -23.12 3.28 -0.55
C GLU A 256 -23.30 4.70 -1.11
N ASP A 257 -24.53 5.20 -1.12
CA ASP A 257 -24.87 6.53 -1.63
C ASP A 257 -24.17 7.66 -0.81
N ASP A 258 -23.91 7.43 0.46
CA ASP A 258 -23.19 8.35 1.34
C ASP A 258 -21.64 8.21 1.26
N GLY A 259 -21.15 7.27 0.43
CA GLY A 259 -19.75 7.10 0.08
C GLY A 259 -18.98 6.07 0.90
N PHE A 260 -19.60 5.31 1.80
CA PHE A 260 -18.93 4.20 2.46
C PHE A 260 -18.68 3.04 1.49
N LEU A 261 -17.44 2.56 1.49
CA LEU A 261 -16.98 1.37 0.76
C LEU A 261 -17.06 0.16 1.68
N HIS A 262 -17.76 -0.87 1.26
CA HIS A 262 -17.79 -2.19 1.87
C HIS A 262 -16.51 -2.96 1.56
N SER A 263 -15.84 -3.46 2.59
CA SER A 263 -14.63 -4.27 2.39
C SER A 263 -14.93 -5.75 2.16
N GLY A 264 -16.02 -6.25 2.69
CA GLY A 264 -16.33 -7.67 2.76
C GLY A 264 -15.59 -8.41 3.88
N ASP A 265 -14.75 -7.72 4.67
CA ASP A 265 -13.96 -8.30 5.75
C ASP A 265 -14.57 -8.00 7.12
N LEU A 266 -14.46 -8.96 8.06
CA LEU A 266 -14.91 -8.79 9.43
C LEU A 266 -13.75 -8.34 10.33
N ALA A 267 -14.01 -7.35 11.16
CA ALA A 267 -13.08 -6.80 12.13
C ALA A 267 -13.72 -6.57 13.50
N THR A 268 -12.91 -6.20 14.47
CA THR A 268 -13.31 -5.64 15.75
C THR A 268 -12.56 -4.34 15.99
N ILE A 269 -13.14 -3.42 16.75
CA ILE A 269 -12.46 -2.19 17.20
C ILE A 269 -12.16 -2.38 18.68
N ASP A 270 -10.95 -2.01 19.11
CA ASP A 270 -10.54 -2.00 20.51
C ASP A 270 -10.83 -0.65 21.18
N GLU A 271 -10.39 -0.50 22.45
CA GLU A 271 -10.61 0.72 23.24
C GLU A 271 -9.84 1.94 22.69
N ASP A 272 -8.81 1.70 21.90
CA ASP A 272 -7.97 2.75 21.30
C ASP A 272 -8.46 3.18 19.89
N GLY A 273 -9.48 2.49 19.31
CA GLY A 273 -10.04 2.75 17.98
C GLY A 273 -9.26 2.12 16.85
#